data_fd346afd2186d1f529a4525d8267104c
#
_entry.id   fd346afd2186d1f529a4525d8267104c
#
_cell.length_a   1.000
_cell.length_b   1.000
_cell.length_c   1.000
_cell.angle_alpha   90.00
_cell.angle_beta   90.00
_cell.angle_gamma   90.00
#
_symmetry.space_group_name_H-M   'P 1'
#
loop_
_entity.id
_entity.type
_entity.pdbx_description
1 polymer ?
#
loop_
_entity_poly.entity_id
_entity_poly.type
_entity_poly.pdbx_seq_one_letter_code
_entity_poly.pdbx_strand_id
1 'polypeptide(L)'
;MTAIILDTETHTLNGLPIEIAYAPVEVHAGKLSLDKSQLFDQLYQVNQPISYAAMAVHHILESDLVDQPLYSSFELPADTTYIIGHNVDYDMAAIARCGVETQDIKA
;
A
#
# COMPACT_ATOMS: atom_id res chain seq x y z
N MET A 1 -8.54 2.39 -17.96
CA MET A 1 -8.24 1.27 -17.05
C MET A 1 -6.81 1.43 -16.54
N THR A 2 -6.64 1.47 -15.22
CA THR A 2 -5.32 1.64 -14.61
C THR A 2 -4.93 0.41 -13.81
N ALA A 3 -3.75 -0.12 -14.09
CA ALA A 3 -3.10 -1.12 -13.27
C ALA A 3 -1.99 -0.45 -12.45
N ILE A 4 -1.86 -0.83 -11.21
CA ILE A 4 -0.78 -0.37 -10.33
C ILE A 4 -0.06 -1.55 -9.70
N ILE A 5 1.22 -1.37 -9.41
CA ILE A 5 1.92 -2.25 -8.49
C ILE A 5 1.81 -1.63 -7.10
N LEU A 6 1.50 -2.45 -6.10
CA LEU A 6 1.23 -2.01 -4.74
C LEU A 6 2.07 -2.79 -3.75
N ASP A 7 2.60 -2.10 -2.76
CA ASP A 7 3.29 -2.70 -1.62
C ASP A 7 2.90 -1.97 -0.35
N THR A 8 2.70 -2.71 0.72
CA THR A 8 2.34 -2.15 2.02
C THR A 8 3.22 -2.71 3.14
N GLU A 9 3.42 -1.91 4.18
CA GLU A 9 3.98 -2.35 5.45
C GLU A 9 2.95 -2.10 6.54
N THR A 10 2.80 -3.01 7.48
CA THR A 10 1.77 -2.94 8.52
C THR A 10 2.38 -2.87 9.92
N HIS A 11 1.58 -2.36 10.91
CA HIS A 11 2.07 -2.21 12.28
C HIS A 11 2.23 -3.56 12.98
N THR A 12 1.52 -4.56 12.52
CA THR A 12 1.65 -5.95 12.95
C THR A 12 1.12 -6.87 11.86
N LEU A 13 1.32 -8.17 11.96
CA LEU A 13 0.80 -9.12 10.99
C LEU A 13 -0.72 -8.99 10.86
N ASN A 14 -1.20 -8.86 9.63
CA ASN A 14 -2.61 -8.63 9.31
C ASN A 14 -3.17 -7.35 9.95
N GLY A 15 -2.29 -6.37 10.20
CA GLY A 15 -2.66 -5.13 10.85
C GLY A 15 -2.97 -3.99 9.89
N LEU A 16 -2.93 -2.78 10.44
CA LEU A 16 -3.18 -1.55 9.70
C LEU A 16 -1.93 -1.11 8.94
N PRO A 17 -2.06 -0.58 7.72
CA PRO A 17 -0.89 -0.16 6.96
C PRO A 17 -0.26 1.11 7.54
N ILE A 18 1.05 1.08 7.70
CA ILE A 18 1.87 2.22 8.13
C ILE A 18 2.72 2.78 7.00
N GLU A 19 2.85 2.05 5.92
CA GLU A 19 3.42 2.56 4.68
C GLU A 19 2.66 1.96 3.52
N ILE A 20 2.32 2.80 2.53
CA ILE A 20 1.68 2.38 1.29
C ILE A 20 2.45 2.99 0.15
N ALA A 21 2.92 2.15 -0.77
CA ALA A 21 3.60 2.59 -1.98
C ALA A 21 2.92 1.97 -3.20
N TYR A 22 2.77 2.75 -4.26
CA TYR A 22 2.29 2.23 -5.53
C TYR A 22 2.85 3.04 -6.69
N ALA A 23 2.85 2.43 -7.86
CA ALA A 23 3.19 3.10 -9.10
C ALA A 23 2.32 2.54 -10.24
N PRO A 24 1.93 3.38 -11.20
CA PRO A 24 1.24 2.90 -12.40
C PRO A 24 2.13 1.94 -13.20
N VAL A 25 1.49 0.97 -13.81
CA VAL A 25 2.15 -0.05 -14.63
C VAL A 25 1.57 0.01 -16.03
N GLU A 26 2.43 -0.01 -17.04
CA GLU A 26 2.03 -0.08 -18.43
C GLU A 26 2.51 -1.39 -19.03
N VAL A 27 1.74 -1.92 -19.99
CA VAL A 27 2.09 -3.13 -20.73
C VAL A 27 2.34 -2.74 -22.17
N HIS A 28 3.57 -2.95 -22.65
CA HIS A 28 3.96 -2.70 -24.03
C HIS A 28 4.64 -3.95 -24.59
N ALA A 29 4.13 -4.46 -25.70
CA ALA A 29 4.68 -5.62 -26.38
C ALA A 29 4.87 -6.83 -25.43
N GLY A 30 3.94 -7.06 -24.52
CA GLY A 30 3.99 -8.14 -23.54
C GLY A 30 4.92 -7.92 -22.37
N LYS A 31 5.49 -6.71 -22.23
CA LYS A 31 6.37 -6.37 -21.11
C LYS A 31 5.72 -5.36 -20.19
N LEU A 32 5.91 -5.55 -18.87
CA LEU A 32 5.49 -4.57 -17.87
C LEU A 32 6.57 -3.53 -17.68
N SER A 33 6.16 -2.25 -17.59
CA SER A 33 7.05 -1.17 -17.21
C SER A 33 6.39 -0.31 -16.13
N LEU A 34 7.20 0.14 -15.18
CA LEU A 34 6.75 1.05 -14.12
C LEU A 34 6.93 2.49 -14.55
N ASP A 35 5.92 3.31 -14.29
CA ASP A 35 6.07 4.75 -14.41
C ASP A 35 6.58 5.31 -13.09
N LYS A 36 7.91 5.39 -12.96
CA LYS A 36 8.57 5.88 -11.74
C LYS A 36 8.31 7.36 -11.47
N SER A 37 7.93 8.13 -12.50
CA SER A 37 7.61 9.55 -12.31
C SER A 37 6.33 9.76 -11.51
N GLN A 38 5.49 8.74 -11.42
CA GLN A 38 4.24 8.77 -10.67
C GLN A 38 4.26 7.83 -9.46
N LEU A 39 5.44 7.50 -8.97
CA LEU A 39 5.58 6.70 -7.75
C LEU A 39 4.99 7.47 -6.57
N PHE A 40 4.07 6.81 -5.88
CA PHE A 40 3.52 7.27 -4.61
C PHE A 40 4.14 6.43 -3.48
N ASP A 41 4.56 7.08 -2.42
CA ASP A 41 5.08 6.41 -1.22
C ASP A 41 4.80 7.29 -0.02
N GLN A 42 4.01 6.79 0.93
CA GLN A 42 3.55 7.58 2.07
C GLN A 42 3.51 6.73 3.33
N LEU A 43 4.06 7.28 4.42
CA LEU A 43 3.89 6.73 5.76
C LEU A 43 2.55 7.18 6.35
N TYR A 44 1.96 6.34 7.20
CA TYR A 44 0.67 6.61 7.82
C TYR A 44 0.70 6.36 9.33
N GLN A 45 -0.04 7.19 10.07
CA GLN A 45 -0.27 7.01 11.49
C GLN A 45 -1.45 6.05 11.69
N VAL A 46 -1.30 5.07 12.56
CA VAL A 46 -2.35 4.09 12.87
C VAL A 46 -2.81 4.16 14.33
N ASN A 47 -2.16 4.99 15.16
CA ASN A 47 -2.45 5.14 16.59
C ASN A 47 -2.39 3.83 17.36
N GLN A 48 -1.54 2.90 16.91
CA GLN A 48 -1.28 1.61 17.50
C GLN A 48 0.22 1.39 17.62
N PRO A 49 0.70 0.69 18.64
CA PRO A 49 2.13 0.37 18.71
C PRO A 49 2.52 -0.59 17.58
N ILE A 50 3.73 -0.41 17.06
CA ILE A 50 4.26 -1.31 16.04
C ILE A 50 4.87 -2.52 16.75
N SER A 51 4.53 -3.74 16.31
CA SER A 51 5.12 -4.94 16.90
C SER A 51 6.62 -5.01 16.61
N TYR A 52 7.39 -5.59 17.51
CA TYR A 52 8.83 -5.75 17.29
C TYR A 52 9.14 -6.63 16.09
N ALA A 53 8.32 -7.66 15.85
CA ALA A 53 8.49 -8.52 14.69
C ALA A 53 8.31 -7.75 13.39
N ALA A 54 7.33 -6.85 13.33
CA ALA A 54 7.11 -5.99 12.17
C ALA A 54 8.29 -5.03 11.97
N MET A 55 8.75 -4.35 13.04
CA MET A 55 9.90 -3.46 12.96
C MET A 55 11.18 -4.18 12.47
N ALA A 56 11.36 -5.42 12.85
CA ALA A 56 12.49 -6.22 12.39
C ALA A 56 12.48 -6.45 10.88
N VAL A 57 11.30 -6.42 10.26
CA VAL A 57 11.14 -6.63 8.81
C VAL A 57 11.26 -5.30 8.05
N HIS A 58 10.51 -4.27 8.44
CA HIS A 58 10.42 -3.03 7.65
C HIS A 58 11.24 -1.86 8.20
N HIS A 59 11.75 -1.97 9.42
CA HIS A 59 12.59 -0.95 10.07
C HIS A 59 11.93 0.41 10.26
N ILE A 60 10.60 0.50 10.19
CA ILE A 60 9.86 1.71 10.47
C ILE A 60 9.57 1.78 11.97
N LEU A 61 9.89 2.91 12.58
CA LEU A 61 9.71 3.14 14.01
C LEU A 61 8.47 3.98 14.27
N GLU A 62 7.91 3.88 15.48
CA GLU A 62 6.76 4.69 15.86
C GLU A 62 7.05 6.18 15.73
N SER A 63 8.29 6.60 16.01
CA SER A 63 8.72 7.99 15.85
C SER A 63 8.65 8.48 14.39
N ASP A 64 8.76 7.58 13.42
CA ASP A 64 8.66 7.93 12.02
C ASP A 64 7.22 8.26 11.60
N LEU A 65 6.25 7.83 12.39
CA LEU A 65 4.83 8.00 12.09
C LEU A 65 4.20 9.22 12.77
N VAL A 66 4.91 9.86 13.67
CA VAL A 66 4.45 11.09 14.32
C VAL A 66 4.24 12.14 13.23
N ASP A 67 3.12 12.81 13.23
CA ASP A 67 2.74 13.84 12.24
C ASP A 67 2.41 13.32 10.84
N GLN A 68 2.36 12.00 10.64
CA GLN A 68 1.92 11.45 9.36
C GLN A 68 0.39 11.42 9.28
N PRO A 69 -0.19 11.46 8.06
CA PRO A 69 -1.64 11.35 7.90
C PRO A 69 -2.17 10.04 8.48
N LEU A 70 -3.42 10.03 8.89
CA LEU A 70 -4.05 8.83 9.40
C LEU A 70 -4.27 7.82 8.24
N TYR A 71 -4.08 6.54 8.52
CA TYR A 71 -4.20 5.47 7.51
C TYR A 71 -5.53 5.50 6.76
N SER A 72 -6.61 5.90 7.43
CA SER A 72 -7.94 5.97 6.81
C SER A 72 -8.08 7.08 5.77
N SER A 73 -7.08 7.95 5.62
CA SER A 73 -7.06 8.98 4.59
C SER A 73 -6.54 8.48 3.24
N PHE A 74 -6.00 7.26 3.18
CA PHE A 74 -5.47 6.69 1.94
C PHE A 74 -6.58 6.50 0.90
N GLU A 75 -6.30 6.88 -0.34
CA GLU A 75 -7.18 6.66 -1.47
C GLU A 75 -6.39 6.09 -2.65
N LEU A 76 -6.98 5.15 -3.37
CA LEU A 76 -6.43 4.69 -4.64
C LEU A 76 -6.78 5.67 -5.76
N PRO A 77 -5.97 5.70 -6.85
CA PRO A 77 -6.42 6.38 -8.06
C PRO A 77 -7.80 5.88 -8.49
N ALA A 78 -8.70 6.80 -8.85
CA ALA A 78 -10.11 6.49 -9.05
C ALA A 78 -10.38 5.47 -10.16
N ASP A 79 -9.50 5.36 -11.13
CA ASP A 79 -9.63 4.45 -12.27
C ASP A 79 -8.87 3.14 -12.11
N THR A 80 -8.39 2.82 -10.90
CA THR A 80 -7.67 1.58 -10.64
C THR A 80 -8.58 0.37 -10.80
N THR A 81 -8.20 -0.55 -11.69
CA THR A 81 -8.95 -1.78 -11.95
C THR A 81 -8.14 -3.05 -11.69
N TYR A 82 -6.80 -2.95 -11.69
CA TYR A 82 -5.90 -4.07 -11.39
C TYR A 82 -4.84 -3.65 -10.40
N ILE A 83 -4.55 -4.54 -9.47
CA ILE A 83 -3.45 -4.38 -8.51
C ILE A 83 -2.53 -5.58 -8.64
N ILE A 84 -1.24 -5.31 -8.76
CA ILE A 84 -0.18 -6.30 -8.87
C ILE A 84 0.71 -6.15 -7.64
N GLY A 85 1.12 -7.25 -7.04
CA GLY A 85 1.99 -7.22 -5.88
C GLY A 85 2.68 -8.56 -5.66
N HIS A 86 3.72 -8.55 -4.83
CA HIS A 86 4.45 -9.77 -4.48
C HIS A 86 3.60 -10.70 -3.62
N ASN A 87 2.87 -10.12 -2.65
CA ASN A 87 1.90 -10.83 -1.82
C ASN A 87 0.59 -10.06 -1.85
N VAL A 88 -0.02 -10.01 -3.03
CA VAL A 88 -1.08 -9.07 -3.35
C VAL A 88 -2.33 -9.22 -2.47
N ASP A 89 -2.66 -10.43 -2.04
CA ASP A 89 -3.81 -10.64 -1.16
C ASP A 89 -3.62 -9.97 0.20
N TYR A 90 -2.38 -9.99 0.70
CA TYR A 90 -2.04 -9.28 1.93
C TYR A 90 -2.18 -7.78 1.76
N ASP A 91 -1.66 -7.24 0.66
CA ASP A 91 -1.72 -5.80 0.38
C ASP A 91 -3.14 -5.32 0.13
N MET A 92 -3.94 -6.11 -0.60
CA MET A 92 -5.36 -5.81 -0.82
C MET A 92 -6.14 -5.77 0.50
N ALA A 93 -5.88 -6.71 1.39
CA ALA A 93 -6.51 -6.73 2.71
C ALA A 93 -6.09 -5.51 3.54
N ALA A 94 -4.82 -5.11 3.46
CA ALA A 94 -4.33 -3.94 4.18
C ALA A 94 -5.02 -2.65 3.74
N ILE A 95 -5.14 -2.40 2.43
CA ILE A 95 -5.81 -1.19 1.94
C ILE A 95 -7.32 -1.23 2.19
N ALA A 96 -7.93 -2.41 2.20
CA ALA A 96 -9.34 -2.53 2.55
C ALA A 96 -9.61 -2.05 3.99
N ARG A 97 -8.65 -2.23 4.89
CA ARG A 97 -8.75 -1.73 6.27
C ARG A 97 -8.69 -0.20 6.35
N CYS A 98 -8.21 0.46 5.31
CA CYS A 98 -8.26 1.93 5.20
C CYS A 98 -9.65 2.44 4.81
N GLY A 99 -10.57 1.57 4.44
CA GLY A 99 -11.88 1.94 3.94
C GLY A 99 -11.99 1.96 2.41
N VAL A 100 -10.94 1.53 1.72
CA VAL A 100 -10.94 1.44 0.25
C VAL A 100 -11.84 0.28 -0.18
N GLU A 101 -12.74 0.54 -1.12
CA GLU A 101 -13.54 -0.52 -1.73
C GLU A 101 -12.71 -1.28 -2.76
N THR A 102 -12.57 -2.58 -2.56
CA THR A 102 -11.70 -3.43 -3.38
C THR A 102 -12.45 -4.48 -4.19
N GLN A 103 -13.77 -4.57 -4.03
CA GLN A 103 -14.59 -5.64 -4.63
C GLN A 103 -14.58 -5.63 -6.16
N ASP A 104 -14.40 -4.47 -6.78
CA ASP A 104 -14.36 -4.33 -8.24
C ASP A 104 -12.93 -4.30 -8.80
N ILE A 105 -11.94 -4.53 -7.96
CA ILE A 105 -10.53 -4.50 -8.34
C ILE A 105 -10.02 -5.94 -8.45
N LYS A 106 -9.34 -6.23 -9.55
CA LYS A 106 -8.71 -7.54 -9.77
C LYS A 106 -7.25 -7.51 -9.32
N ALA A 107 -6.82 -8.61 -8.77
CA ALA A 107 -5.45 -8.76 -8.30
C ALA A 107 -4.69 -9.82 -9.10
#